data_170033f0bcd906465d0a54dc6dca9d19
#
_entry.id   170033f0bcd906465d0a54dc6dca9d19
#
_cell.length_a   1.000
_cell.length_b   1.000
_cell.length_c   1.000
_cell.angle_alpha   90.00
_cell.angle_beta   90.00
_cell.angle_gamma   90.00
#
_symmetry.space_group_name_H-M   'P 1'
#
loop_
_entity.id
_entity.type
_entity.pdbx_description
1 polymer ?
#
loop_
_entity_poly.entity_id
_entity_poly.type
_entity_poly.pdbx_seq_one_letter_code
_entity_poly.pdbx_strand_id
1 'polypeptide(L)'
;MKTFLSIIIPVYNAEKYLAECLDSCLNQDIPAEDYEIICVNDGSTDGSAEILERYAREHSNVRFITQPNGGVSVARNTGIDAACGEYIWFVDADDLIQRDCLAGLRRRLEEAPVDKLSFGHYEFENALSAEEQKQAAAHALRPSRAYLGSMIWESLFRRDFLLAHALGFRAGISYAEDGLFLYELSQHKPAVSSIDQVFYYYRRNPASVTRTRSAAAQQRRSDSALQVALVMIEYARKHGEELRGCPTQQRAGVLMPDVRSILISAAQLPDHHRTQICTALRSCGLFPLFLYRKPRDWFPKKIHMGHAYMGIKGKVLDILNFYSTTRWGFALLVLYYKLRQRR
;
A
#
# COMPACT_ATOMS: atom_id res chain seq x y z
N MET A 1 -31.38 -4.60 2.34
CA MET A 1 -30.54 -4.11 1.21
C MET A 1 -29.12 -4.55 1.47
N LYS A 2 -28.29 -4.72 0.45
CA LYS A 2 -26.88 -5.10 0.63
C LYS A 2 -26.07 -3.84 0.97
N THR A 3 -25.32 -3.84 2.05
CA THR A 3 -24.42 -2.73 2.41
C THR A 3 -23.41 -2.51 1.27
N PHE A 4 -23.30 -1.28 0.80
CA PHE A 4 -22.41 -0.93 -0.31
C PHE A 4 -20.93 -0.94 0.11
N LEU A 5 -20.61 -0.31 1.26
CA LEU A 5 -19.23 -0.05 1.66
C LEU A 5 -19.00 -0.36 3.14
N SER A 6 -17.89 -1.03 3.45
CA SER A 6 -17.30 -1.09 4.79
C SER A 6 -16.05 -0.23 4.84
N ILE A 7 -16.05 0.83 5.64
CA ILE A 7 -14.87 1.64 5.95
C ILE A 7 -14.19 1.01 7.17
N ILE A 8 -12.96 0.54 7.02
CA ILE A 8 -12.18 -0.12 8.08
C ILE A 8 -11.12 0.83 8.58
N ILE A 9 -11.17 1.13 9.88
CA ILE A 9 -10.27 2.06 10.56
C ILE A 9 -9.49 1.31 11.65
N PRO A 10 -8.22 0.96 11.45
CA PRO A 10 -7.36 0.46 12.53
C PRO A 10 -7.03 1.60 13.49
N VAL A 11 -7.25 1.40 14.79
CA VAL A 11 -7.08 2.42 15.81
C VAL A 11 -6.07 1.95 16.87
N TYR A 12 -5.00 2.69 17.04
CA TYR A 12 -4.04 2.51 18.12
C TYR A 12 -3.47 3.84 18.58
N ASN A 13 -3.83 4.31 19.79
CA ASN A 13 -3.40 5.57 20.37
C ASN A 13 -3.62 6.76 19.40
N ALA A 14 -4.85 6.93 18.95
CA ALA A 14 -5.24 7.92 17.94
C ALA A 14 -6.18 9.02 18.50
N GLU A 15 -6.30 9.19 19.82
CA GLU A 15 -7.25 10.11 20.47
C GLU A 15 -7.25 11.52 19.89
N LYS A 16 -6.07 11.98 19.42
CA LYS A 16 -5.89 13.33 18.90
C LYS A 16 -6.64 13.58 17.58
N TYR A 17 -6.78 12.57 16.74
CA TYR A 17 -7.26 12.71 15.36
C TYR A 17 -8.51 11.89 15.04
N LEU A 18 -8.80 10.89 15.86
CA LEU A 18 -9.84 9.90 15.62
C LEU A 18 -11.23 10.51 15.43
N ALA A 19 -11.59 11.52 16.24
CA ALA A 19 -12.88 12.18 16.11
C ALA A 19 -13.04 12.87 14.73
N GLU A 20 -12.02 13.60 14.29
CA GLU A 20 -12.03 14.27 12.99
C GLU A 20 -12.08 13.25 11.83
N CYS A 21 -11.37 12.13 11.95
CA CYS A 21 -11.44 11.02 11.00
C CYS A 21 -12.86 10.47 10.90
N LEU A 22 -13.49 10.13 12.03
CA LEU A 22 -14.85 9.60 12.09
C LEU A 22 -15.88 10.59 11.54
N ASP A 23 -15.77 11.87 11.86
CA ASP A 23 -16.63 12.92 11.33
C ASP A 23 -16.53 13.00 9.80
N SER A 24 -15.36 12.82 9.23
CA SER A 24 -15.18 12.80 7.78
C SER A 24 -15.86 11.58 7.13
N CYS A 25 -15.80 10.41 7.79
CA CYS A 25 -16.44 9.18 7.35
C CYS A 25 -17.97 9.23 7.48
N LEU A 26 -18.51 9.97 8.45
CA LEU A 26 -19.94 10.12 8.67
C LEU A 26 -20.62 11.16 7.78
N ASN A 27 -19.88 12.19 7.35
CA ASN A 27 -20.41 13.28 6.52
C ASN A 27 -20.46 12.86 5.03
N GLN A 28 -21.34 11.91 4.68
CA GLN A 28 -21.45 11.34 3.36
C GLN A 28 -22.87 11.52 2.75
N ASP A 29 -22.97 11.44 1.42
CA ASP A 29 -24.15 11.71 0.60
C ASP A 29 -24.97 10.45 0.25
N ILE A 30 -24.85 9.38 1.05
CA ILE A 30 -25.69 8.17 0.99
C ILE A 30 -26.30 7.87 2.37
N PRO A 31 -27.44 7.12 2.43
CA PRO A 31 -28.05 6.71 3.68
C PRO A 31 -27.09 5.94 4.59
N ALA A 32 -27.21 6.15 5.91
CA ALA A 32 -26.35 5.49 6.89
C ALA A 32 -26.47 3.94 6.87
N GLU A 33 -27.60 3.41 6.46
CA GLU A 33 -27.84 1.98 6.28
C GLU A 33 -27.14 1.36 5.06
N ASP A 34 -26.64 2.18 4.15
CA ASP A 34 -25.97 1.72 2.93
C ASP A 34 -24.46 1.53 3.11
N TYR A 35 -23.87 2.01 4.22
CA TYR A 35 -22.46 1.82 4.53
C TYR A 35 -22.23 1.66 6.03
N GLU A 36 -21.11 1.06 6.39
CA GLU A 36 -20.69 0.88 7.78
C GLU A 36 -19.26 1.39 8.02
N ILE A 37 -18.99 1.81 9.24
CA ILE A 37 -17.67 2.18 9.72
C ILE A 37 -17.27 1.19 10.79
N ILE A 38 -16.19 0.45 10.57
CA ILE A 38 -15.68 -0.59 11.46
C ILE A 38 -14.35 -0.10 12.00
N CYS A 39 -14.35 0.33 13.26
CA CYS A 39 -13.14 0.69 13.97
C CYS A 39 -12.56 -0.54 14.68
N VAL A 40 -11.29 -0.83 14.49
CA VAL A 40 -10.63 -1.91 15.23
C VAL A 40 -9.63 -1.29 16.21
N ASN A 41 -10.02 -1.24 17.49
CA ASN A 41 -9.17 -0.77 18.57
C ASN A 41 -8.13 -1.86 18.91
N ASP A 42 -6.92 -1.65 18.46
CA ASP A 42 -5.79 -2.56 18.63
C ASP A 42 -5.06 -2.36 19.97
N GLY A 43 -5.83 -2.33 21.05
CA GLY A 43 -5.31 -2.20 22.42
C GLY A 43 -4.78 -0.81 22.74
N SER A 44 -5.49 0.25 22.36
CA SER A 44 -5.14 1.63 22.73
C SER A 44 -5.11 1.83 24.23
N THR A 45 -4.21 2.70 24.70
CA THR A 45 -3.99 3.06 26.11
C THR A 45 -4.28 4.55 26.38
N ASP A 46 -4.73 5.28 25.37
CA ASP A 46 -5.17 6.67 25.44
C ASP A 46 -6.71 6.77 25.38
N GLY A 47 -7.27 7.96 25.21
CA GLY A 47 -8.71 8.21 25.12
C GLY A 47 -9.40 7.71 23.84
N SER A 48 -8.74 6.88 23.02
CA SER A 48 -9.33 6.38 21.77
C SER A 48 -10.56 5.50 22.01
N ALA A 49 -10.55 4.66 23.06
CA ALA A 49 -11.67 3.76 23.37
C ALA A 49 -12.94 4.54 23.70
N GLU A 50 -12.85 5.58 24.53
CA GLU A 50 -13.96 6.43 24.94
C GLU A 50 -14.57 7.19 23.74
N ILE A 51 -13.73 7.61 22.79
CA ILE A 51 -14.18 8.22 21.54
C ILE A 51 -15.00 7.19 20.74
N LEU A 52 -14.50 5.98 20.55
CA LEU A 52 -15.19 4.92 19.81
C LEU A 52 -16.53 4.55 20.44
N GLU A 53 -16.60 4.42 21.78
CA GLU A 53 -17.83 4.13 22.51
C GLU A 53 -18.87 5.23 22.30
N ARG A 54 -18.46 6.49 22.31
CA ARG A 54 -19.36 7.62 22.06
C ARG A 54 -19.92 7.56 20.63
N TYR A 55 -19.06 7.43 19.60
CA TYR A 55 -19.50 7.41 18.21
C TYR A 55 -20.39 6.20 17.89
N ALA A 56 -20.08 5.02 18.41
CA ALA A 56 -20.91 3.83 18.21
C ALA A 56 -22.29 3.95 18.90
N ARG A 57 -22.44 4.75 19.94
CA ARG A 57 -23.71 5.03 20.58
C ARG A 57 -24.55 6.07 19.83
N GLU A 58 -23.87 7.05 19.22
CA GLU A 58 -24.52 8.18 18.53
C GLU A 58 -24.89 7.84 17.07
N HIS A 59 -24.17 6.88 16.44
CA HIS A 59 -24.31 6.56 15.01
C HIS A 59 -24.51 5.06 14.80
N SER A 60 -25.66 4.68 14.27
CA SER A 60 -26.05 3.27 14.06
C SER A 60 -25.19 2.51 13.06
N ASN A 61 -24.50 3.20 12.16
CA ASN A 61 -23.59 2.64 11.17
C ASN A 61 -22.11 2.64 11.62
N VAL A 62 -21.82 3.04 12.87
CA VAL A 62 -20.50 2.95 13.49
C VAL A 62 -20.48 1.80 14.48
N ARG A 63 -19.50 0.91 14.35
CA ARG A 63 -19.23 -0.12 15.35
C ARG A 63 -17.73 -0.28 15.56
N PHE A 64 -17.34 -0.79 16.71
CA PHE A 64 -15.93 -1.06 16.99
C PHE A 64 -15.71 -2.46 17.56
N ILE A 65 -14.50 -2.95 17.40
CA ILE A 65 -14.00 -4.21 17.95
C ILE A 65 -12.73 -3.90 18.71
N THR A 66 -12.63 -4.34 19.95
CA THR A 66 -11.41 -4.20 20.75
C THR A 66 -10.66 -5.54 20.77
N GLN A 67 -9.36 -5.50 20.52
CA GLN A 67 -8.47 -6.64 20.56
C GLN A 67 -7.16 -6.32 21.30
N PRO A 68 -6.45 -7.33 21.82
CA PRO A 68 -5.06 -7.15 22.26
C PRO A 68 -4.21 -6.65 21.10
N ASN A 69 -3.23 -5.75 21.38
CA ASN A 69 -2.39 -5.17 20.35
C ASN A 69 -1.68 -6.26 19.51
N GLY A 70 -2.08 -6.38 18.27
CA GLY A 70 -1.53 -7.29 17.26
C GLY A 70 -0.84 -6.59 16.08
N GLY A 71 -0.88 -5.25 16.07
CA GLY A 71 -0.38 -4.40 15.00
C GLY A 71 -1.39 -4.17 13.88
N VAL A 72 -1.12 -3.15 13.06
CA VAL A 72 -2.02 -2.65 12.01
C VAL A 72 -2.52 -3.72 11.05
N SER A 73 -1.66 -4.69 10.69
CA SER A 73 -2.02 -5.82 9.82
C SER A 73 -3.12 -6.69 10.44
N VAL A 74 -3.02 -7.02 11.73
CA VAL A 74 -4.02 -7.82 12.44
C VAL A 74 -5.32 -7.03 12.59
N ALA A 75 -5.23 -5.75 12.93
CA ALA A 75 -6.40 -4.89 13.04
C ALA A 75 -7.17 -4.76 11.71
N ARG A 76 -6.47 -4.57 10.59
CA ARG A 76 -7.10 -4.53 9.26
C ARG A 76 -7.74 -5.88 8.89
N ASN A 77 -7.12 -7.01 9.22
CA ASN A 77 -7.71 -8.34 8.99
C ASN A 77 -8.98 -8.56 9.80
N THR A 78 -8.97 -8.19 11.09
CA THR A 78 -10.18 -8.22 11.93
C THR A 78 -11.30 -7.37 11.30
N GLY A 79 -10.96 -6.23 10.72
CA GLY A 79 -11.91 -5.40 9.97
C GLY A 79 -12.43 -6.07 8.70
N ILE A 80 -11.58 -6.74 7.91
CA ILE A 80 -12.00 -7.51 6.73
C ILE A 80 -12.98 -8.62 7.10
N ASP A 81 -12.66 -9.39 8.15
CA ASP A 81 -13.49 -10.51 8.62
C ASP A 81 -14.86 -10.03 9.11
N ALA A 82 -14.90 -8.85 9.72
CA ALA A 82 -16.12 -8.24 10.22
C ALA A 82 -16.94 -7.51 9.14
N ALA A 83 -16.38 -7.16 7.99
CA ALA A 83 -17.01 -6.35 6.96
C ALA A 83 -18.19 -7.05 6.29
N CYS A 84 -19.30 -6.29 6.06
CA CYS A 84 -20.50 -6.75 5.35
C CYS A 84 -20.69 -6.05 3.99
N GLY A 85 -19.98 -4.94 3.75
CA GLY A 85 -20.06 -4.14 2.54
C GLY A 85 -19.60 -4.90 1.29
N GLU A 86 -20.16 -4.53 0.14
CA GLU A 86 -19.71 -5.05 -1.15
C GLU A 86 -18.27 -4.66 -1.45
N TYR A 87 -17.89 -3.44 -1.05
CA TYR A 87 -16.53 -2.91 -1.14
C TYR A 87 -15.96 -2.62 0.24
N ILE A 88 -14.64 -2.61 0.34
CA ILE A 88 -13.86 -2.25 1.53
C ILE A 88 -13.00 -1.03 1.21
N TRP A 89 -13.00 -0.06 2.12
CA TRP A 89 -12.08 1.08 2.13
C TRP A 89 -11.28 1.09 3.43
N PHE A 90 -9.96 1.02 3.35
CA PHE A 90 -9.09 1.20 4.51
C PHE A 90 -8.81 2.69 4.72
N VAL A 91 -9.05 3.20 5.92
CA VAL A 91 -8.80 4.59 6.30
C VAL A 91 -7.94 4.60 7.56
N ASP A 92 -6.83 5.31 7.55
CA ASP A 92 -5.98 5.43 8.73
C ASP A 92 -6.59 6.44 9.71
N ALA A 93 -6.49 6.18 11.04
CA ALA A 93 -7.21 6.92 12.08
C ALA A 93 -6.77 8.37 12.26
N ASP A 94 -5.68 8.79 11.63
CA ASP A 94 -5.19 10.17 11.62
C ASP A 94 -5.46 10.91 10.30
N ASP A 95 -6.15 10.27 9.33
CA ASP A 95 -6.46 10.81 8.01
C ASP A 95 -7.95 11.16 7.87
N LEU A 96 -8.32 11.74 6.71
CA LEU A 96 -9.68 12.13 6.40
C LEU A 96 -10.10 11.62 5.02
N ILE A 97 -11.40 11.43 4.82
CA ILE A 97 -11.97 11.22 3.48
C ILE A 97 -12.76 12.44 3.02
N GLN A 98 -12.94 12.58 1.71
CA GLN A 98 -13.74 13.65 1.15
C GLN A 98 -15.20 13.51 1.59
N ARG A 99 -15.83 14.62 1.97
CA ARG A 99 -17.28 14.71 2.22
C ARG A 99 -18.07 14.47 0.95
N ASP A 100 -19.26 13.93 1.10
CA ASP A 100 -20.24 13.78 -0.01
C ASP A 100 -19.64 13.10 -1.25
N CYS A 101 -18.85 12.02 -1.04
CA CYS A 101 -18.18 11.32 -2.12
C CYS A 101 -18.71 9.91 -2.40
N LEU A 102 -19.47 9.32 -1.47
CA LEU A 102 -19.86 7.92 -1.57
C LEU A 102 -20.91 7.66 -2.65
N ALA A 103 -21.85 8.60 -2.90
CA ALA A 103 -22.81 8.46 -3.99
C ALA A 103 -22.12 8.41 -5.35
N GLY A 104 -21.11 9.25 -5.58
CA GLY A 104 -20.31 9.26 -6.79
C GLY A 104 -19.51 7.98 -7.00
N LEU A 105 -18.85 7.49 -5.95
CA LEU A 105 -18.10 6.22 -5.97
C LEU A 105 -19.02 5.02 -6.21
N ARG A 106 -20.18 4.98 -5.54
CA ARG A 106 -21.20 3.93 -5.73
C ARG A 106 -21.66 3.87 -7.17
N ARG A 107 -22.12 5.00 -7.72
CA ARG A 107 -22.57 5.07 -9.13
C ARG A 107 -21.48 4.59 -10.09
N ARG A 108 -20.23 4.99 -9.89
CA ARG A 108 -19.10 4.57 -10.73
C ARG A 108 -18.89 3.06 -10.69
N LEU A 109 -19.05 2.43 -9.53
CA LEU A 109 -18.89 0.98 -9.35
C LEU A 109 -20.11 0.18 -9.83
N GLU A 110 -21.33 0.75 -9.76
CA GLU A 110 -22.54 0.17 -10.35
C GLU A 110 -22.47 0.17 -11.88
N GLU A 111 -22.00 1.27 -12.50
CA GLU A 111 -21.84 1.39 -13.96
C GLU A 111 -20.74 0.48 -14.52
N ALA A 112 -19.64 0.35 -13.82
CA ALA A 112 -18.50 -0.47 -14.24
C ALA A 112 -17.84 -1.15 -13.02
N PRO A 113 -18.37 -2.30 -12.59
CA PRO A 113 -17.83 -3.05 -11.45
C PRO A 113 -16.38 -3.48 -11.69
N VAL A 114 -15.53 -3.31 -10.67
CA VAL A 114 -14.12 -3.73 -10.68
C VAL A 114 -13.75 -4.33 -9.33
N ASP A 115 -12.63 -5.05 -9.28
CA ASP A 115 -12.13 -5.63 -8.03
C ASP A 115 -11.31 -4.62 -7.22
N LYS A 116 -10.72 -3.62 -7.90
CA LYS A 116 -10.02 -2.50 -7.28
C LYS A 116 -10.29 -1.20 -8.03
N LEU A 117 -10.82 -0.20 -7.34
CA LEU A 117 -10.98 1.16 -7.83
C LEU A 117 -10.00 2.10 -7.11
N SER A 118 -9.09 2.73 -7.84
CA SER A 118 -8.11 3.65 -7.27
C SER A 118 -8.47 5.11 -7.56
N PHE A 119 -8.05 6.01 -6.67
CA PHE A 119 -8.26 7.45 -6.78
C PHE A 119 -7.06 8.23 -6.23
N GLY A 120 -7.11 9.56 -6.33
CA GLY A 120 -6.05 10.44 -5.85
C GLY A 120 -6.17 10.78 -4.38
N HIS A 121 -5.07 11.33 -3.83
CA HIS A 121 -5.04 11.91 -2.49
C HIS A 121 -4.46 13.32 -2.50
N TYR A 122 -4.62 14.01 -1.37
CA TYR A 122 -4.02 15.29 -1.08
C TYR A 122 -3.31 15.22 0.29
N GLU A 123 -2.07 15.72 0.35
CA GLU A 123 -1.31 15.74 1.61
C GLU A 123 -1.52 17.08 2.34
N PHE A 124 -1.79 17.02 3.64
CA PHE A 124 -1.96 18.20 4.50
C PHE A 124 -1.25 18.03 5.85
N GLU A 125 -1.00 19.13 6.57
CA GLU A 125 -0.29 19.11 7.86
C GLU A 125 -1.20 19.48 9.04
N ASN A 126 -2.09 20.45 8.85
CA ASN A 126 -2.99 20.98 9.87
C ASN A 126 -4.45 20.61 9.57
N ALA A 127 -5.40 21.14 10.31
CA ALA A 127 -6.82 20.99 9.99
C ALA A 127 -7.13 21.56 8.59
N LEU A 128 -7.97 20.85 7.81
CA LEU A 128 -8.45 21.28 6.52
C LEU A 128 -9.81 21.95 6.64
N SER A 129 -9.89 23.23 6.26
CA SER A 129 -11.17 23.89 6.06
C SER A 129 -11.93 23.33 4.85
N ALA A 130 -13.25 23.52 4.80
CA ALA A 130 -14.06 23.08 3.67
C ALA A 130 -13.62 23.73 2.33
N GLU A 131 -13.09 24.95 2.38
CA GLU A 131 -12.58 25.66 1.19
C GLU A 131 -11.26 25.05 0.71
N GLU A 132 -10.35 24.70 1.63
CA GLU A 132 -9.11 24.00 1.30
C GLU A 132 -9.37 22.61 0.72
N GLN A 133 -10.39 21.90 1.20
CA GLN A 133 -10.81 20.61 0.63
C GLN A 133 -11.30 20.75 -0.82
N LYS A 134 -12.06 21.81 -1.15
CA LYS A 134 -12.45 22.12 -2.53
C LYS A 134 -11.26 22.44 -3.42
N GLN A 135 -10.30 23.21 -2.90
CA GLN A 135 -9.07 23.56 -3.64
C GLN A 135 -8.13 22.34 -3.79
N ALA A 136 -8.09 21.44 -2.81
CA ALA A 136 -7.33 20.21 -2.87
C ALA A 136 -7.73 19.33 -4.07
N ALA A 137 -9.01 19.31 -4.43
CA ALA A 137 -9.51 18.59 -5.60
C ALA A 137 -8.85 19.07 -6.92
N ALA A 138 -8.42 20.33 -6.99
CA ALA A 138 -7.74 20.90 -8.16
C ALA A 138 -6.23 20.58 -8.21
N HIS A 139 -5.62 20.22 -7.07
CA HIS A 139 -4.18 20.00 -6.92
C HIS A 139 -3.84 18.52 -6.63
N ALA A 140 -4.70 17.60 -7.06
CA ALA A 140 -4.59 16.18 -6.84
C ALA A 140 -3.21 15.62 -7.24
N LEU A 141 -2.55 14.92 -6.32
CA LEU A 141 -1.55 13.95 -6.70
C LEU A 141 -2.30 12.81 -7.40
N ARG A 142 -2.04 12.66 -8.70
CA ARG A 142 -2.75 11.65 -9.52
C ARG A 142 -2.46 10.25 -8.99
N PRO A 143 -3.47 9.36 -8.97
CA PRO A 143 -3.25 7.99 -8.59
C PRO A 143 -2.17 7.39 -9.50
N SER A 144 -1.23 6.67 -8.90
CA SER A 144 -0.28 5.92 -9.70
C SER A 144 -1.06 4.89 -10.54
N ARG A 145 -0.94 4.97 -11.87
CA ARG A 145 -1.53 3.99 -12.78
C ARG A 145 -0.88 2.60 -12.69
N ALA A 146 0.18 2.46 -11.89
CA ALA A 146 0.85 1.18 -11.68
C ALA A 146 0.13 0.39 -10.58
N TYR A 147 -0.03 -0.92 -10.75
CA TYR A 147 -0.60 -1.85 -9.78
C TYR A 147 0.01 -1.73 -8.38
N LEU A 148 1.30 -1.43 -8.31
CA LEU A 148 2.12 -1.36 -7.10
C LEU A 148 2.36 0.09 -6.63
N GLY A 149 1.74 1.09 -7.24
CA GLY A 149 2.05 2.50 -6.98
C GLY A 149 1.00 3.26 -6.19
N SER A 150 -0.16 2.65 -5.89
CA SER A 150 -1.17 3.23 -5.01
C SER A 150 -1.00 2.71 -3.60
N MET A 151 -1.34 3.53 -2.61
CA MET A 151 -1.50 3.09 -1.24
C MET A 151 -2.85 2.37 -1.08
N ILE A 152 -3.01 1.54 -0.05
CA ILE A 152 -4.28 0.82 0.18
C ILE A 152 -5.45 1.79 0.41
N TRP A 153 -5.20 2.90 1.09
CA TRP A 153 -6.19 3.92 1.39
C TRP A 153 -6.62 4.77 0.18
N GLU A 154 -5.87 4.73 -0.94
CA GLU A 154 -6.26 5.30 -2.24
C GLU A 154 -7.16 4.36 -3.06
N SER A 155 -7.78 3.36 -2.46
CA SER A 155 -8.51 2.35 -3.24
C SER A 155 -9.69 1.77 -2.48
N LEU A 156 -10.75 1.46 -3.24
CA LEU A 156 -11.80 0.54 -2.82
C LEU A 156 -11.49 -0.85 -3.36
N PHE A 157 -11.72 -1.88 -2.54
CA PHE A 157 -11.49 -3.27 -2.87
C PHE A 157 -12.80 -4.05 -2.81
N ARG A 158 -13.12 -4.85 -3.84
CA ARG A 158 -14.29 -5.72 -3.80
C ARG A 158 -14.06 -6.80 -2.74
N ARG A 159 -14.95 -6.85 -1.73
CA ARG A 159 -14.84 -7.77 -0.60
C ARG A 159 -14.82 -9.23 -1.04
N ASP A 160 -15.75 -9.63 -1.93
CA ASP A 160 -15.84 -11.02 -2.40
C ASP A 160 -14.56 -11.47 -3.13
N PHE A 161 -13.88 -10.55 -3.84
CA PHE A 161 -12.59 -10.84 -4.45
C PHE A 161 -11.51 -11.12 -3.40
N LEU A 162 -11.44 -10.29 -2.35
CA LEU A 162 -10.48 -10.52 -1.25
C LEU A 162 -10.71 -11.88 -0.58
N LEU A 163 -11.96 -12.20 -0.26
CA LEU A 163 -12.32 -13.46 0.40
C LEU A 163 -12.07 -14.68 -0.50
N ALA A 164 -12.45 -14.62 -1.79
CA ALA A 164 -12.25 -15.72 -2.74
C ALA A 164 -10.79 -16.09 -2.92
N HIS A 165 -9.87 -15.14 -2.72
CA HIS A 165 -8.43 -15.36 -2.85
C HIS A 165 -7.70 -15.40 -1.50
N ALA A 166 -8.42 -15.40 -0.38
CA ALA A 166 -7.87 -15.37 0.98
C ALA A 166 -6.83 -14.23 1.17
N LEU A 167 -7.12 -13.06 0.59
CA LEU A 167 -6.24 -11.89 0.64
C LEU A 167 -6.45 -11.13 1.95
N GLY A 168 -5.33 -10.91 2.65
CA GLY A 168 -5.28 -10.16 3.89
C GLY A 168 -3.87 -9.64 4.14
N PHE A 169 -3.69 -8.93 5.24
CA PHE A 169 -2.39 -8.39 5.64
C PHE A 169 -1.59 -9.44 6.41
N ARG A 170 -0.31 -9.54 6.13
CA ARG A 170 0.58 -10.47 6.85
C ARG A 170 0.85 -9.98 8.26
N ALA A 171 0.43 -10.77 9.27
CA ALA A 171 0.75 -10.48 10.67
C ALA A 171 2.27 -10.42 10.91
N GLY A 172 2.71 -9.55 11.82
CA GLY A 172 4.13 -9.37 12.15
C GLY A 172 4.90 -8.47 11.18
N ILE A 173 4.32 -8.05 10.07
CA ILE A 173 4.89 -7.03 9.17
C ILE A 173 4.31 -5.67 9.58
N SER A 174 5.16 -4.80 10.10
CA SER A 174 4.79 -3.47 10.62
C SER A 174 5.22 -2.31 9.71
N TYR A 175 5.78 -2.61 8.54
CA TYR A 175 6.20 -1.64 7.54
C TYR A 175 6.16 -2.27 6.14
N ALA A 176 5.63 -1.53 5.17
CA ALA A 176 5.38 -1.99 3.80
C ALA A 176 4.40 -3.17 3.70
N GLU A 177 3.56 -3.39 4.72
CA GLU A 177 2.48 -4.38 4.75
C GLU A 177 1.44 -4.12 3.66
N ASP A 178 1.14 -2.85 3.40
CA ASP A 178 0.25 -2.39 2.34
C ASP A 178 0.82 -2.68 0.94
N GLY A 179 2.11 -2.44 0.75
CA GLY A 179 2.79 -2.78 -0.49
C GLY A 179 2.78 -4.29 -0.76
N LEU A 180 2.95 -5.12 0.27
CA LEU A 180 2.86 -6.57 0.15
C LEU A 180 1.42 -7.01 -0.17
N PHE A 181 0.42 -6.47 0.52
CA PHE A 181 -0.99 -6.74 0.24
C PHE A 181 -1.34 -6.45 -1.23
N LEU A 182 -0.94 -5.28 -1.73
CA LEU A 182 -1.17 -4.90 -3.13
C LEU A 182 -0.40 -5.80 -4.12
N TYR A 183 0.81 -6.23 -3.75
CA TYR A 183 1.56 -7.18 -4.54
C TYR A 183 0.84 -8.54 -4.62
N GLU A 184 0.41 -9.10 -3.49
CA GLU A 184 -0.34 -10.36 -3.43
C GLU A 184 -1.67 -10.25 -4.19
N LEU A 185 -2.42 -9.16 -4.04
CA LEU A 185 -3.63 -8.87 -4.82
C LEU A 185 -3.34 -8.93 -6.33
N SER A 186 -2.23 -8.33 -6.78
CA SER A 186 -1.87 -8.28 -8.20
C SER A 186 -1.62 -9.66 -8.83
N GLN A 187 -1.21 -10.64 -8.02
CA GLN A 187 -0.97 -12.02 -8.50
C GLN A 187 -2.25 -12.71 -8.98
N HIS A 188 -3.42 -12.26 -8.51
CA HIS A 188 -4.74 -12.78 -8.88
C HIS A 188 -5.39 -12.06 -10.06
N LYS A 189 -4.67 -11.13 -10.72
CA LYS A 189 -5.10 -10.38 -11.90
C LYS A 189 -6.47 -9.72 -11.73
N PRO A 190 -6.68 -8.89 -10.69
CA PRO A 190 -7.95 -8.22 -10.44
C PRO A 190 -8.36 -7.32 -11.61
N ALA A 191 -9.65 -7.16 -11.82
CA ALA A 191 -10.18 -6.09 -12.65
C ALA A 191 -9.95 -4.75 -11.94
N VAL A 192 -9.26 -3.80 -12.59
CA VAL A 192 -8.89 -2.52 -11.97
C VAL A 192 -9.34 -1.33 -12.79
N SER A 193 -9.67 -0.24 -12.10
CA SER A 193 -9.95 1.06 -12.69
C SER A 193 -9.40 2.18 -11.81
N SER A 194 -9.31 3.39 -12.35
CA SER A 194 -8.92 4.57 -11.59
C SER A 194 -9.77 5.78 -11.94
N ILE A 195 -9.96 6.66 -10.96
CA ILE A 195 -10.62 7.96 -11.10
C ILE A 195 -9.58 9.04 -10.84
N ASP A 196 -9.56 10.08 -11.69
CA ASP A 196 -8.61 11.20 -11.59
C ASP A 196 -9.21 12.29 -10.67
N GLN A 197 -9.62 11.88 -9.45
CA GLN A 197 -10.19 12.74 -8.41
C GLN A 197 -9.59 12.40 -7.06
N VAL A 198 -9.58 13.37 -6.13
CA VAL A 198 -9.14 13.18 -4.74
C VAL A 198 -10.34 12.79 -3.90
N PHE A 199 -10.20 11.68 -3.17
CA PHE A 199 -11.18 11.26 -2.18
C PHE A 199 -10.54 11.04 -0.80
N TYR A 200 -9.21 11.11 -0.71
CA TYR A 200 -8.46 10.86 0.52
C TYR A 200 -7.55 12.05 0.85
N TYR A 201 -7.51 12.46 2.12
CA TYR A 201 -6.66 13.50 2.65
C TYR A 201 -5.67 12.88 3.64
N TYR A 202 -4.43 12.75 3.21
CA TYR A 202 -3.35 12.17 3.99
C TYR A 202 -2.70 13.21 4.90
N ARG A 203 -2.77 12.99 6.22
CA ARG A 203 -2.16 13.90 7.20
C ARG A 203 -0.69 13.64 7.38
N ARG A 204 0.13 14.68 7.19
CA ARG A 204 1.56 14.63 7.48
C ARG A 204 1.83 14.70 8.98
N ASN A 205 1.54 13.62 9.70
CA ASN A 205 1.76 13.52 11.14
C ASN A 205 3.27 13.32 11.44
N PRO A 206 3.93 14.23 12.21
CA PRO A 206 5.34 14.08 12.60
C PRO A 206 5.59 12.84 13.46
N ALA A 207 4.59 12.38 14.22
CA ALA A 207 4.67 11.20 15.09
C ALA A 207 4.42 9.87 14.34
N SER A 208 4.14 9.91 13.03
CA SER A 208 3.92 8.71 12.22
C SER A 208 5.07 7.72 12.32
N VAL A 209 4.72 6.43 12.35
CA VAL A 209 5.68 5.30 12.37
C VAL A 209 6.69 5.39 11.21
N THR A 210 6.24 5.86 10.04
CA THR A 210 7.09 6.01 8.84
C THR A 210 8.14 7.12 9.01
N ARG A 211 7.91 8.11 9.86
CA ARG A 211 8.80 9.27 10.08
C ARG A 211 9.67 9.15 11.33
N THR A 212 9.36 8.22 12.23
CA THR A 212 10.15 7.99 13.44
C THR A 212 11.57 7.53 13.07
N ARG A 213 12.60 8.26 13.57
CA ARG A 213 14.01 8.03 13.25
C ARG A 213 14.78 7.24 14.32
N SER A 214 14.12 6.68 15.33
CA SER A 214 14.80 5.89 16.37
C SER A 214 15.46 4.64 15.76
N ALA A 215 16.56 4.19 16.36
CA ALA A 215 17.26 2.98 15.93
C ALA A 215 16.33 1.75 15.94
N ALA A 216 15.48 1.63 16.96
CA ALA A 216 14.50 0.54 17.06
C ALA A 216 13.45 0.58 15.92
N ALA A 217 12.96 1.78 15.53
CA ALA A 217 12.05 1.92 14.41
C ALA A 217 12.73 1.60 13.08
N GLN A 218 13.99 1.99 12.92
CA GLN A 218 14.77 1.66 11.72
C GLN A 218 15.03 0.16 11.61
N GLN A 219 15.33 -0.52 12.73
CA GLN A 219 15.50 -1.97 12.76
C GLN A 219 14.19 -2.68 12.37
N ARG A 220 13.05 -2.32 13.00
CA ARG A 220 11.74 -2.89 12.64
C ARG A 220 11.41 -2.73 11.16
N ARG A 221 11.64 -1.54 10.58
CA ARG A 221 11.44 -1.32 9.12
C ARG A 221 12.32 -2.24 8.29
N SER A 222 13.58 -2.40 8.68
CA SER A 222 14.53 -3.25 7.98
C SER A 222 14.14 -4.74 8.05
N ASP A 223 13.68 -5.21 9.21
CA ASP A 223 13.21 -6.59 9.41
C ASP A 223 11.94 -6.85 8.61
N SER A 224 10.97 -5.92 8.62
CA SER A 224 9.76 -6.01 7.81
C SER A 224 10.09 -6.04 6.30
N ALA A 225 10.99 -5.19 5.84
CA ALA A 225 11.41 -5.18 4.43
C ALA A 225 12.10 -6.48 4.00
N LEU A 226 12.86 -7.12 4.90
CA LEU A 226 13.41 -8.45 4.67
C LEU A 226 12.29 -9.49 4.49
N GLN A 227 11.30 -9.50 5.40
CA GLN A 227 10.18 -10.44 5.34
C GLN A 227 9.37 -10.26 4.04
N VAL A 228 9.05 -9.02 3.67
CA VAL A 228 8.38 -8.69 2.39
C VAL A 228 9.18 -9.25 1.21
N ALA A 229 10.49 -9.01 1.17
CA ALA A 229 11.35 -9.51 0.10
C ALA A 229 11.35 -11.06 0.02
N LEU A 230 11.37 -11.75 1.15
CA LEU A 230 11.34 -13.22 1.18
C LEU A 230 9.99 -13.77 0.67
N VAL A 231 8.87 -13.15 1.02
CA VAL A 231 7.56 -13.50 0.46
C VAL A 231 7.52 -13.28 -1.05
N MET A 232 8.00 -12.14 -1.54
CA MET A 232 8.06 -11.88 -2.99
C MET A 232 8.96 -12.88 -3.73
N ILE A 233 10.07 -13.33 -3.12
CA ILE A 233 10.94 -14.38 -3.68
C ILE A 233 10.17 -15.69 -3.84
N GLU A 234 9.34 -16.05 -2.86
CA GLU A 234 8.53 -17.28 -2.93
C GLU A 234 7.51 -17.21 -4.08
N TYR A 235 6.84 -16.08 -4.27
CA TYR A 235 5.97 -15.87 -5.44
C TYR A 235 6.75 -15.97 -6.76
N ALA A 236 7.90 -15.30 -6.86
CA ALA A 236 8.74 -15.37 -8.05
C ALA A 236 9.26 -16.79 -8.31
N ARG A 237 9.54 -17.58 -7.26
CA ARG A 237 9.92 -18.99 -7.38
C ARG A 237 8.77 -19.83 -7.96
N LYS A 238 7.55 -19.67 -7.44
CA LYS A 238 6.34 -20.36 -7.95
C LYS A 238 6.11 -20.05 -9.42
N HIS A 239 6.11 -18.78 -9.79
CA HIS A 239 6.01 -18.38 -11.22
C HIS A 239 7.14 -18.97 -12.06
N GLY A 240 8.35 -19.02 -11.53
CA GLY A 240 9.48 -19.66 -12.22
C GLY A 240 9.28 -21.16 -12.43
N GLU A 241 8.57 -21.84 -11.55
CA GLU A 241 8.20 -23.26 -11.68
C GLU A 241 7.09 -23.47 -12.72
N GLU A 242 6.07 -22.62 -12.75
CA GLU A 242 5.02 -22.63 -13.76
C GLU A 242 5.57 -22.42 -15.18
N LEU A 243 6.65 -21.66 -15.28
CA LEU A 243 7.35 -21.39 -16.54
C LEU A 243 8.44 -22.44 -16.87
N ARG A 244 8.49 -23.60 -16.17
CA ARG A 244 9.38 -24.71 -16.52
C ARG A 244 9.06 -25.20 -17.94
N GLY A 245 10.07 -25.26 -18.79
CA GLY A 245 9.91 -25.61 -20.21
C GLY A 245 9.76 -24.42 -21.16
N CYS A 246 9.51 -23.22 -20.64
CA CYS A 246 9.55 -22.02 -21.46
C CYS A 246 10.99 -21.61 -21.84
N PRO A 247 11.22 -20.97 -22.99
CA PRO A 247 12.52 -20.42 -23.34
C PRO A 247 13.06 -19.49 -22.23
N THR A 248 14.35 -19.58 -21.93
CA THR A 248 15.01 -18.81 -20.86
C THR A 248 14.74 -17.30 -20.93
N GLN A 249 14.67 -16.74 -22.14
CA GLN A 249 14.36 -15.32 -22.33
C GLN A 249 12.93 -14.96 -21.94
N GLN A 250 11.95 -15.82 -22.23
CA GLN A 250 10.55 -15.61 -21.86
C GLN A 250 10.40 -15.68 -20.33
N ARG A 251 10.98 -16.70 -19.70
CA ARG A 251 11.00 -16.86 -18.25
C ARG A 251 11.63 -15.66 -17.56
N ALA A 252 12.80 -15.21 -18.01
CA ALA A 252 13.47 -14.04 -17.47
C ALA A 252 12.63 -12.76 -17.67
N GLY A 253 11.94 -12.62 -18.80
CA GLY A 253 11.07 -11.49 -19.07
C GLY A 253 9.90 -11.36 -18.09
N VAL A 254 9.30 -12.48 -17.71
CA VAL A 254 8.18 -12.53 -16.73
C VAL A 254 8.67 -12.26 -15.30
N LEU A 255 9.78 -12.85 -14.89
CA LEU A 255 10.30 -12.76 -13.51
C LEU A 255 11.08 -11.47 -13.22
N MET A 256 11.55 -10.78 -14.26
CA MET A 256 12.41 -9.60 -14.12
C MET A 256 11.81 -8.46 -13.27
N PRO A 257 10.53 -8.09 -13.42
CA PRO A 257 9.93 -7.02 -12.61
C PRO A 257 10.00 -7.33 -11.11
N ASP A 258 9.64 -8.55 -10.70
CA ASP A 258 9.62 -8.98 -9.31
C ASP A 258 11.04 -9.01 -8.71
N VAL A 259 11.98 -9.68 -9.41
CA VAL A 259 13.37 -9.78 -8.97
C VAL A 259 14.02 -8.40 -8.89
N ARG A 260 13.71 -7.50 -9.81
CA ARG A 260 14.21 -6.12 -9.78
C ARG A 260 13.68 -5.36 -8.57
N SER A 261 12.38 -5.45 -8.29
CA SER A 261 11.75 -4.81 -7.14
C SER A 261 12.39 -5.27 -5.83
N ILE A 262 12.57 -6.60 -5.68
CA ILE A 262 13.25 -7.21 -4.53
C ILE A 262 14.69 -6.67 -4.37
N LEU A 263 15.47 -6.61 -5.45
CA LEU A 263 16.86 -6.15 -5.41
C LEU A 263 17.00 -4.66 -5.13
N ILE A 264 16.08 -3.82 -5.63
CA ILE A 264 16.05 -2.39 -5.33
C ILE A 264 15.80 -2.18 -3.83
N SER A 265 14.85 -2.90 -3.25
CA SER A 265 14.58 -2.86 -1.82
C SER A 265 15.78 -3.38 -1.02
N ALA A 266 16.34 -4.53 -1.39
CA ALA A 266 17.50 -5.12 -0.75
C ALA A 266 18.74 -4.21 -0.73
N ALA A 267 18.96 -3.42 -1.79
CA ALA A 267 20.11 -2.52 -1.87
C ALA A 267 20.10 -1.42 -0.79
N GLN A 268 18.94 -1.12 -0.20
CA GLN A 268 18.77 -0.13 0.86
C GLN A 268 18.91 -0.72 2.27
N LEU A 269 18.93 -2.04 2.40
CA LEU A 269 18.95 -2.76 3.67
C LEU A 269 20.39 -2.96 4.21
N PRO A 270 20.54 -3.27 5.51
CA PRO A 270 21.81 -3.69 6.11
C PRO A 270 22.45 -4.88 5.38
N ASP A 271 23.77 -5.00 5.48
CA ASP A 271 24.55 -6.02 4.76
C ASP A 271 24.07 -7.45 5.04
N HIS A 272 23.70 -7.76 6.28
CA HIS A 272 23.22 -9.09 6.67
C HIS A 272 21.87 -9.44 6.02
N HIS A 273 20.89 -8.52 6.00
CA HIS A 273 19.60 -8.71 5.32
C HIS A 273 19.79 -8.85 3.80
N ARG A 274 20.62 -7.99 3.21
CA ARG A 274 20.96 -8.05 1.80
C ARG A 274 21.58 -9.39 1.41
N THR A 275 22.47 -9.92 2.24
CA THR A 275 23.09 -11.24 2.03
C THR A 275 22.03 -12.33 2.06
N GLN A 276 21.09 -12.33 2.99
CA GLN A 276 20.00 -13.30 3.06
C GLN A 276 19.13 -13.28 1.81
N ILE A 277 18.70 -12.09 1.36
CA ILE A 277 17.90 -11.92 0.14
C ILE A 277 18.65 -12.44 -1.10
N CYS A 278 19.90 -12.04 -1.27
CA CYS A 278 20.72 -12.51 -2.42
C CYS A 278 20.94 -14.03 -2.39
N THR A 279 21.11 -14.61 -1.19
CA THR A 279 21.24 -16.08 -1.05
C THR A 279 19.95 -16.78 -1.42
N ALA A 280 18.80 -16.31 -0.93
CA ALA A 280 17.49 -16.85 -1.28
C ALA A 280 17.20 -16.75 -2.80
N LEU A 281 17.50 -15.61 -3.42
CA LEU A 281 17.35 -15.46 -4.88
C LEU A 281 18.26 -16.42 -5.67
N ARG A 282 19.49 -16.64 -5.22
CA ARG A 282 20.43 -17.58 -5.87
C ARG A 282 19.98 -19.02 -5.73
N SER A 283 19.51 -19.43 -4.54
CA SER A 283 19.02 -20.80 -4.32
C SER A 283 17.83 -21.15 -5.20
N CYS A 284 17.01 -20.16 -5.56
CA CYS A 284 15.90 -20.30 -6.49
C CYS A 284 16.28 -20.12 -7.98
N GLY A 285 17.53 -19.84 -8.29
CA GLY A 285 17.99 -19.56 -9.66
C GLY A 285 17.46 -18.22 -10.23
N LEU A 286 17.08 -17.29 -9.33
CA LEU A 286 16.49 -15.99 -9.69
C LEU A 286 17.53 -14.85 -9.72
N PHE A 287 18.78 -15.10 -9.34
CA PHE A 287 19.86 -14.11 -9.37
C PHE A 287 21.22 -14.73 -9.66
N PRO A 288 22.02 -14.20 -10.56
CA PRO A 288 21.69 -13.10 -11.48
C PRO A 288 20.77 -13.55 -12.63
N LEU A 289 19.86 -12.67 -13.05
CA LEU A 289 19.07 -12.86 -14.27
C LEU A 289 19.72 -12.05 -15.41
N PHE A 290 20.01 -12.73 -16.53
CA PHE A 290 20.56 -12.09 -17.71
C PHE A 290 19.51 -12.06 -18.83
N LEU A 291 19.17 -10.87 -19.31
CA LEU A 291 18.41 -10.68 -20.54
C LEU A 291 19.39 -10.47 -21.71
N TYR A 292 19.43 -11.42 -22.64
CA TYR A 292 20.24 -11.35 -23.87
C TYR A 292 19.60 -10.47 -24.96
N ARG A 293 18.90 -9.38 -24.62
CA ARG A 293 18.38 -8.43 -25.61
C ARG A 293 19.13 -7.12 -25.57
N LYS A 294 19.41 -6.58 -26.79
CA LYS A 294 20.03 -5.26 -26.94
C LYS A 294 19.17 -4.20 -26.22
N PRO A 295 19.77 -3.25 -25.49
CA PRO A 295 19.04 -2.23 -24.72
C PRO A 295 18.08 -1.34 -25.52
N ARG A 296 18.21 -1.28 -26.85
CA ARG A 296 17.40 -0.42 -27.74
C ARG A 296 15.91 -0.73 -27.77
N ASP A 297 15.51 -1.99 -27.55
CA ASP A 297 14.12 -2.43 -27.71
C ASP A 297 13.33 -2.40 -26.40
N TRP A 298 13.96 -2.05 -25.30
CA TRP A 298 13.43 -2.19 -23.94
C TRP A 298 13.31 -0.89 -23.14
N PHE A 299 13.59 0.26 -23.74
CA PHE A 299 13.18 1.52 -23.16
C PHE A 299 11.68 1.72 -23.47
N PRO A 300 10.75 1.39 -22.55
CA PRO A 300 9.40 1.88 -22.71
C PRO A 300 9.52 3.41 -22.75
N LYS A 301 8.92 4.03 -23.75
CA LYS A 301 8.96 5.48 -24.01
C LYS A 301 8.50 6.34 -22.81
N LYS A 302 8.07 5.72 -21.69
CA LYS A 302 7.71 6.34 -20.41
C LYS A 302 7.82 5.32 -19.27
N ILE A 303 8.99 5.14 -18.65
CA ILE A 303 9.01 4.73 -17.23
C ILE A 303 8.84 6.03 -16.44
N HIS A 304 7.60 6.44 -16.25
CA HIS A 304 7.24 7.39 -15.20
C HIS A 304 7.14 6.59 -13.89
N MET A 305 8.26 6.19 -13.34
CA MET A 305 8.35 6.01 -11.90
C MET A 305 8.37 7.44 -11.33
N GLY A 306 7.59 7.70 -10.26
CA GLY A 306 7.31 9.01 -9.66
C GLY A 306 8.49 9.84 -9.16
N HIS A 307 9.59 9.85 -9.89
CA HIS A 307 10.81 10.62 -9.63
C HIS A 307 11.02 11.77 -10.64
N ALA A 308 9.96 12.27 -11.26
CA ALA A 308 10.03 13.39 -12.20
C ALA A 308 10.68 14.67 -11.62
N TYR A 309 10.96 14.72 -10.33
CA TYR A 309 11.52 15.89 -9.63
C TYR A 309 13.02 15.79 -9.28
N MET A 310 13.75 14.76 -9.69
CA MET A 310 15.15 14.58 -9.22
C MET A 310 16.24 14.84 -10.27
N GLY A 311 15.98 15.47 -11.39
CA GLY A 311 17.02 15.89 -12.36
C GLY A 311 18.01 14.77 -12.74
N ILE A 312 19.32 15.12 -12.92
CA ILE A 312 20.39 14.17 -13.27
C ILE A 312 20.53 13.02 -12.26
N LYS A 313 20.28 13.26 -10.97
CA LYS A 313 20.35 12.23 -9.90
C LYS A 313 19.28 11.16 -10.07
N GLY A 314 18.08 11.51 -10.51
CA GLY A 314 17.00 10.57 -10.81
C GLY A 314 17.36 9.67 -12.00
N LYS A 315 17.91 10.21 -13.07
CA LYS A 315 18.32 9.44 -14.26
C LYS A 315 19.40 8.39 -13.94
N VAL A 316 20.37 8.73 -13.07
CA VAL A 316 21.40 7.78 -12.63
C VAL A 316 20.77 6.65 -11.83
N LEU A 317 19.84 6.96 -10.91
CA LEU A 317 19.14 5.95 -10.12
C LEU A 317 18.32 5.01 -11.01
N ASP A 318 17.62 5.52 -12.03
CA ASP A 318 16.85 4.71 -12.97
C ASP A 318 17.74 3.73 -13.75
N ILE A 319 18.93 4.18 -14.17
CA ILE A 319 19.91 3.32 -14.81
C ILE A 319 20.41 2.22 -13.85
N LEU A 320 20.76 2.57 -12.63
CA LEU A 320 21.21 1.60 -11.62
C LEU A 320 20.10 0.60 -11.27
N ASN A 321 18.87 1.05 -11.14
CA ASN A 321 17.71 0.20 -10.91
C ASN A 321 17.47 -0.76 -12.10
N PHE A 322 17.66 -0.29 -13.34
CA PHE A 322 17.52 -1.12 -14.53
C PHE A 322 18.53 -2.27 -14.56
N TYR A 323 19.81 -2.00 -14.21
CA TYR A 323 20.86 -3.01 -14.19
C TYR A 323 20.96 -3.79 -12.87
N SER A 324 20.09 -3.53 -11.89
CA SER A 324 20.15 -4.15 -10.54
C SER A 324 20.11 -5.68 -10.54
N THR A 325 19.52 -6.29 -11.56
CA THR A 325 19.43 -7.75 -11.71
C THR A 325 20.76 -8.41 -12.12
N THR A 326 21.77 -7.64 -12.52
CA THR A 326 23.13 -8.12 -12.74
C THR A 326 23.99 -7.97 -11.49
N ARG A 327 25.05 -8.78 -11.35
CA ARG A 327 25.96 -8.67 -10.19
C ARG A 327 26.59 -7.28 -10.07
N TRP A 328 27.09 -6.73 -11.16
CA TRP A 328 27.73 -5.41 -11.20
C TRP A 328 26.72 -4.27 -11.00
N GLY A 329 25.58 -4.33 -11.66
CA GLY A 329 24.52 -3.33 -11.51
C GLY A 329 24.01 -3.28 -10.07
N PHE A 330 23.82 -4.43 -9.43
CA PHE A 330 23.42 -4.50 -8.03
C PHE A 330 24.50 -3.94 -7.09
N ALA A 331 25.79 -4.26 -7.31
CA ALA A 331 26.90 -3.72 -6.52
C ALA A 331 26.97 -2.19 -6.62
N LEU A 332 26.80 -1.63 -7.82
CA LEU A 332 26.74 -0.18 -8.03
C LEU A 332 25.54 0.47 -7.36
N LEU A 333 24.37 -0.17 -7.39
CA LEU A 333 23.18 0.31 -6.69
C LEU A 333 23.40 0.34 -5.17
N VAL A 334 23.98 -0.71 -4.60
CA VAL A 334 24.35 -0.77 -3.17
C VAL A 334 25.32 0.36 -2.81
N LEU A 335 26.35 0.58 -3.63
CA LEU A 335 27.32 1.66 -3.42
C LEU A 335 26.63 3.04 -3.46
N TYR A 336 25.73 3.26 -4.41
CA TYR A 336 24.94 4.50 -4.48
C TYR A 336 24.18 4.77 -3.19
N TYR A 337 23.45 3.78 -2.64
CA TYR A 337 22.70 3.96 -1.40
C TYR A 337 23.62 4.14 -0.18
N LYS A 338 24.75 3.43 -0.08
CA LYS A 338 25.74 3.62 0.98
C LYS A 338 26.33 5.05 0.99
N LEU A 339 26.61 5.61 -0.19
CA LEU A 339 27.11 6.99 -0.30
C LEU A 339 26.06 8.03 0.06
N ARG A 340 24.78 7.76 -0.21
CA ARG A 340 23.67 8.66 0.13
C ARG A 340 23.36 8.69 1.63
N GLN A 341 23.54 7.58 2.34
CA GLN A 341 23.31 7.49 3.79
C GLN A 341 24.38 8.21 4.62
N ARG A 342 25.57 8.49 4.03
CA ARG A 342 26.66 9.22 4.67
C ARG A 342 26.55 10.74 4.56
N ARG A 343 25.56 11.26 3.85
CA ARG A 343 25.21 12.68 3.73
C ARG A 343 23.92 12.98 4.49
#